data_8473d8c060789bbb78ec428a99febc64
#
_entry.id   8473d8c060789bbb78ec428a99febc64
#
_cell.length_a   1.000
_cell.length_b   1.000
_cell.length_c   1.000
_cell.angle_alpha   90.00
_cell.angle_beta   90.00
_cell.angle_gamma   90.00
#
_symmetry.space_group_name_H-M   'P 1'
#
loop_
_entity.id
_entity.type
_entity.pdbx_description
1 polymer ?
#
loop_
_entity_poly.entity_id
_entity_poly.type
_entity_poly.pdbx_seq_one_letter_code
_entity_poly.pdbx_strand_id
1 'polypeptide(L)'
;MAFSNGRFQKQIFATAQTMLQNPDSAYYTLVNQAANHIDHKRLLTFGMNVGYESCTKGAATIRTIDAKEGFNIPWAITLSLDAAVTTAHPEYYERLLNQCTNLGIYIILLHVNDSLSTILPLIKKYPRIAFVLFLKGKTLSPNHLQALKALHNVMIFIADDGDISNACEKLYTERMLYGIYRLYNDEENYQLVIQEQWLDTLLQYHPALVITVSDDSCPVHISNAVYQFICQKRDGQHYPFILMDLQHDLQLIDQIISDDLCLICFDKDGTLHTLNGRSENPMHNFFKHSLKDILKDALKK
;
A
#
# COMPACT_ATOMS: atom_id res chain seq x y z
N MET A 1 -19.89 17.37 -3.15
CA MET A 1 -18.85 18.28 -2.60
C MET A 1 -19.30 19.05 -1.35
N ALA A 2 -20.57 19.34 -1.14
CA ALA A 2 -21.04 20.12 0.01
C ALA A 2 -20.82 19.48 1.40
N PHE A 3 -20.56 18.20 1.47
CA PHE A 3 -20.43 17.43 2.73
C PHE A 3 -19.00 17.02 3.06
N SER A 4 -18.00 17.41 2.28
CA SER A 4 -16.60 17.02 2.46
C SER A 4 -15.83 18.14 3.14
N ASN A 5 -15.47 17.96 4.41
CA ASN A 5 -14.70 18.92 5.19
C ASN A 5 -13.18 18.62 5.25
N GLY A 6 -12.75 17.46 4.76
CA GLY A 6 -11.34 17.04 4.78
C GLY A 6 -10.56 17.50 3.54
N ARG A 7 -9.29 17.92 3.70
CA ARG A 7 -8.39 18.29 2.58
C ARG A 7 -8.26 17.14 1.57
N PHE A 8 -8.02 15.93 2.04
CA PHE A 8 -7.86 14.73 1.24
C PHE A 8 -9.11 14.41 0.40
N GLN A 9 -10.30 14.47 1.03
CA GLN A 9 -11.58 14.22 0.33
C GLN A 9 -11.83 15.22 -0.79
N LYS A 10 -11.57 16.51 -0.56
CA LYS A 10 -11.73 17.54 -1.59
C LYS A 10 -10.83 17.29 -2.79
N GLN A 11 -9.58 16.92 -2.55
CA GLN A 11 -8.61 16.67 -3.61
C GLN A 11 -8.96 15.40 -4.40
N ILE A 12 -9.34 14.30 -3.74
CA ILE A 12 -9.81 13.08 -4.41
C ILE A 12 -11.04 13.36 -5.27
N PHE A 13 -12.03 14.08 -4.73
CA PHE A 13 -13.24 14.41 -5.51
C PHE A 13 -12.95 15.32 -6.69
N ALA A 14 -12.04 16.29 -6.56
CA ALA A 14 -11.61 17.11 -7.68
C ALA A 14 -10.92 16.27 -8.76
N THR A 15 -9.98 15.40 -8.37
CA THR A 15 -9.30 14.48 -9.29
C THR A 15 -10.29 13.55 -9.98
N ALA A 16 -11.18 12.92 -9.23
CA ALA A 16 -12.21 12.03 -9.78
C ALA A 16 -13.15 12.79 -10.75
N GLN A 17 -13.51 14.03 -10.44
CA GLN A 17 -14.33 14.86 -11.33
C GLN A 17 -13.59 15.16 -12.65
N THR A 18 -12.31 15.50 -12.60
CA THR A 18 -11.48 15.72 -13.79
C THR A 18 -11.40 14.46 -14.64
N MET A 19 -11.19 13.30 -14.00
CA MET A 19 -11.15 11.99 -14.69
C MET A 19 -12.47 11.69 -15.40
N LEU A 20 -13.60 11.98 -14.77
CA LEU A 20 -14.94 11.77 -15.34
C LEU A 20 -15.28 12.73 -16.52
N GLN A 21 -14.48 13.78 -16.75
CA GLN A 21 -14.64 14.68 -17.89
C GLN A 21 -14.06 14.14 -19.20
N ASN A 22 -13.22 13.09 -19.12
CA ASN A 22 -12.66 12.41 -20.29
C ASN A 22 -13.57 11.25 -20.71
N PRO A 23 -14.34 11.37 -21.82
CA PRO A 23 -15.26 10.31 -22.28
C PRO A 23 -14.53 9.04 -22.74
N ASP A 24 -13.26 9.17 -23.16
CA ASP A 24 -12.43 8.06 -23.67
C ASP A 24 -11.56 7.42 -22.59
N SER A 25 -11.78 7.79 -21.32
CA SER A 25 -11.00 7.26 -20.19
C SER A 25 -11.15 5.76 -20.04
N ALA A 26 -10.03 5.03 -20.03
CA ALA A 26 -10.02 3.59 -19.74
C ALA A 26 -10.46 3.28 -18.29
N TYR A 27 -10.51 4.29 -17.41
CA TYR A 27 -11.01 4.10 -16.05
C TYR A 27 -12.50 3.75 -15.97
N TYR A 28 -13.31 4.04 -17.00
CA TYR A 28 -14.67 3.50 -17.10
C TYR A 28 -14.66 1.97 -17.18
N THR A 29 -13.70 1.41 -17.94
CA THR A 29 -13.51 -0.05 -18.02
C THR A 29 -13.04 -0.58 -16.66
N LEU A 30 -12.09 0.07 -15.98
CA LEU A 30 -11.66 -0.30 -14.64
C LEU A 30 -12.82 -0.35 -13.64
N VAL A 31 -13.65 0.71 -13.60
CA VAL A 31 -14.81 0.77 -12.69
C VAL A 31 -15.81 -0.34 -13.00
N ASN A 32 -16.07 -0.58 -14.27
CA ASN A 32 -16.97 -1.65 -14.70
C ASN A 32 -16.42 -3.04 -14.31
N GLN A 33 -15.13 -3.30 -14.52
CA GLN A 33 -14.47 -4.54 -14.09
C GLN A 33 -14.51 -4.69 -12.57
N ALA A 34 -14.15 -3.65 -11.82
CA ALA A 34 -14.20 -3.69 -10.36
C ALA A 34 -15.60 -3.99 -9.83
N ALA A 35 -16.62 -3.31 -10.35
CA ALA A 35 -18.00 -3.47 -9.90
C ALA A 35 -18.60 -4.86 -10.26
N ASN A 36 -18.26 -5.42 -11.42
CA ASN A 36 -18.89 -6.64 -11.90
C ASN A 36 -18.08 -7.91 -11.61
N HIS A 37 -16.75 -7.79 -11.47
CA HIS A 37 -15.89 -8.96 -11.32
C HIS A 37 -15.36 -9.16 -9.90
N ILE A 38 -14.90 -8.11 -9.20
CA ILE A 38 -14.36 -8.25 -7.84
C ILE A 38 -15.52 -8.60 -6.88
N ASP A 39 -15.22 -9.45 -5.88
CA ASP A 39 -16.18 -9.73 -4.81
C ASP A 39 -16.66 -8.43 -4.13
N HIS A 40 -17.98 -8.19 -4.13
CA HIS A 40 -18.55 -6.92 -3.67
C HIS A 40 -18.26 -6.64 -2.19
N LYS A 41 -18.27 -7.68 -1.35
CA LYS A 41 -17.98 -7.51 0.08
C LYS A 41 -16.54 -7.11 0.30
N ARG A 42 -15.61 -7.66 -0.49
CA ARG A 42 -14.19 -7.30 -0.49
C ARG A 42 -13.99 -5.86 -0.94
N LEU A 43 -14.55 -5.51 -2.09
CA LEU A 43 -14.45 -4.16 -2.63
C LEU A 43 -15.00 -3.12 -1.65
N LEU A 44 -16.16 -3.38 -1.06
CA LEU A 44 -16.77 -2.50 -0.07
C LEU A 44 -15.95 -2.43 1.23
N THR A 45 -15.52 -3.57 1.79
CA THR A 45 -14.78 -3.60 3.06
C THR A 45 -13.43 -2.90 2.91
N PHE A 46 -12.65 -3.27 1.88
CA PHE A 46 -11.36 -2.64 1.64
C PHE A 46 -11.50 -1.15 1.34
N GLY A 47 -12.44 -0.78 0.46
CA GLY A 47 -12.73 0.62 0.12
C GLY A 47 -13.15 1.46 1.34
N MET A 48 -13.99 0.92 2.24
CA MET A 48 -14.38 1.59 3.48
C MET A 48 -13.20 1.73 4.46
N ASN A 49 -12.34 0.72 4.56
CA ASN A 49 -11.16 0.81 5.41
C ASN A 49 -10.18 1.88 4.91
N VAL A 50 -9.96 1.97 3.60
CA VAL A 50 -9.13 3.03 3.00
C VAL A 50 -9.82 4.40 3.10
N GLY A 51 -11.05 4.52 2.59
CA GLY A 51 -11.71 5.82 2.46
C GLY A 51 -12.21 6.39 3.79
N TYR A 52 -12.91 5.58 4.59
CA TYR A 52 -13.49 6.07 5.83
C TYR A 52 -12.57 5.89 7.04
N GLU A 53 -12.13 4.65 7.32
CA GLU A 53 -11.33 4.40 8.52
C GLU A 53 -9.97 5.11 8.44
N SER A 54 -9.31 5.11 7.30
CA SER A 54 -7.99 5.72 7.13
C SER A 54 -8.07 7.20 6.73
N CYS A 55 -8.62 7.52 5.55
CA CYS A 55 -8.55 8.88 5.00
C CYS A 55 -9.50 9.88 5.68
N THR A 56 -10.50 9.43 6.46
CA THR A 56 -11.44 10.30 7.17
C THR A 56 -11.19 10.28 8.67
N LYS A 57 -11.49 9.17 9.32
CA LYS A 57 -11.40 9.03 10.77
C LYS A 57 -9.95 8.99 11.26
N GLY A 58 -9.13 8.15 10.62
CA GLY A 58 -7.71 8.03 10.93
C GLY A 58 -6.97 9.36 10.73
N ALA A 59 -7.15 9.98 9.57
CA ALA A 59 -6.56 11.29 9.28
C ALA A 59 -6.95 12.39 10.30
N ALA A 60 -8.20 12.39 10.79
CA ALA A 60 -8.61 13.32 11.84
C ALA A 60 -7.91 13.01 13.18
N THR A 61 -7.75 11.72 13.52
CA THR A 61 -7.03 11.27 14.73
C THR A 61 -5.55 11.64 14.64
N ILE A 62 -4.90 11.36 13.52
CA ILE A 62 -3.49 11.71 13.25
C ILE A 62 -3.27 13.20 13.51
N ARG A 63 -4.02 14.07 12.83
CA ARG A 63 -3.88 15.53 13.00
C ARG A 63 -4.13 16.00 14.42
N THR A 64 -5.07 15.39 15.14
CA THR A 64 -5.36 15.75 16.52
C THR A 64 -4.20 15.42 17.44
N ILE A 65 -3.62 14.23 17.30
CA ILE A 65 -2.48 13.79 18.14
C ILE A 65 -1.23 14.57 17.76
N ASP A 66 -0.98 14.76 16.48
CA ASP A 66 0.14 15.50 15.92
C ASP A 66 0.17 16.95 16.45
N ALA A 67 -0.96 17.66 16.35
CA ALA A 67 -1.08 19.02 16.89
C ALA A 67 -0.91 19.10 18.41
N LYS A 68 -1.31 18.04 19.15
CA LYS A 68 -1.23 18.00 20.61
C LYS A 68 0.15 17.62 21.13
N GLU A 69 0.83 16.68 20.48
CA GLU A 69 2.02 16.03 21.01
C GLU A 69 3.32 16.41 20.29
N GLY A 70 3.25 17.11 19.15
CA GLY A 70 4.40 17.70 18.45
C GLY A 70 5.32 16.70 17.76
N PHE A 71 4.76 15.59 17.26
CA PHE A 71 5.47 14.65 16.38
C PHE A 71 4.57 14.19 15.26
N ASN A 72 5.17 13.84 14.11
CA ASN A 72 4.43 13.40 12.95
C ASN A 72 4.01 11.94 13.05
N ILE A 73 2.83 11.61 12.52
CA ILE A 73 2.29 10.26 12.51
C ILE A 73 2.07 9.87 11.04
N PRO A 74 2.69 8.79 10.54
CA PRO A 74 2.53 8.34 9.17
C PRO A 74 1.09 7.87 8.90
N TRP A 75 0.61 8.11 7.70
CA TRP A 75 -0.69 7.61 7.25
C TRP A 75 -0.74 6.09 7.10
N ALA A 76 0.38 5.50 6.67
CA ALA A 76 0.56 4.07 6.47
C ALA A 76 1.90 3.61 7.03
N ILE A 77 1.99 2.32 7.38
CA ILE A 77 3.23 1.69 7.82
C ILE A 77 3.53 0.49 6.94
N THR A 78 4.79 0.37 6.52
CA THR A 78 5.30 -0.80 5.80
C THR A 78 6.02 -1.74 6.77
N LEU A 79 5.75 -3.03 6.69
CA LEU A 79 6.40 -4.07 7.50
C LEU A 79 7.02 -5.13 6.59
N SER A 80 8.30 -5.43 6.80
CA SER A 80 8.93 -6.63 6.25
C SER A 80 8.81 -7.74 7.27
N LEU A 81 8.16 -8.86 6.89
CA LEU A 81 7.85 -9.95 7.81
C LEU A 81 8.90 -11.05 7.75
N ASP A 82 9.25 -11.60 8.91
CA ASP A 82 9.98 -12.85 9.07
C ASP A 82 9.06 -13.94 9.61
N ALA A 83 9.02 -15.10 8.97
CA ALA A 83 8.12 -16.19 9.33
C ALA A 83 8.42 -16.76 10.71
N ALA A 84 9.71 -16.89 11.10
CA ALA A 84 10.11 -17.41 12.39
C ALA A 84 9.69 -16.46 13.52
N VAL A 85 9.96 -15.17 13.36
CA VAL A 85 9.58 -14.15 14.34
C VAL A 85 8.06 -14.03 14.45
N THR A 86 7.34 -14.01 13.32
CA THR A 86 5.87 -13.90 13.31
C THR A 86 5.21 -15.11 13.97
N THR A 87 5.82 -16.30 13.86
CA THR A 87 5.33 -17.53 14.49
C THR A 87 5.65 -17.56 15.98
N ALA A 88 6.87 -17.22 16.36
CA ALA A 88 7.34 -17.29 17.75
C ALA A 88 6.77 -16.15 18.62
N HIS A 89 6.55 -14.99 18.04
CA HIS A 89 6.20 -13.75 18.74
C HIS A 89 5.07 -12.96 18.06
N PRO A 90 3.89 -13.57 17.82
CA PRO A 90 2.76 -12.87 17.20
C PRO A 90 2.30 -11.66 18.02
N GLU A 91 2.57 -11.64 19.34
CA GLU A 91 2.23 -10.56 20.26
C GLU A 91 2.92 -9.24 19.91
N TYR A 92 4.11 -9.26 19.28
CA TYR A 92 4.78 -8.04 18.84
C TYR A 92 3.95 -7.30 17.77
N TYR A 93 3.46 -8.04 16.80
CA TYR A 93 2.63 -7.51 15.71
C TYR A 93 1.24 -7.12 16.20
N GLU A 94 0.62 -7.90 17.11
CA GLU A 94 -0.65 -7.52 17.73
C GLU A 94 -0.53 -6.19 18.49
N ARG A 95 0.53 -6.03 19.28
CA ARG A 95 0.80 -4.79 19.99
C ARG A 95 0.98 -3.63 19.02
N LEU A 96 1.75 -3.82 17.95
CA LEU A 96 1.95 -2.79 16.92
C LEU A 96 0.63 -2.38 16.27
N LEU A 97 -0.19 -3.33 15.81
CA LEU A 97 -1.46 -3.04 15.14
C LEU A 97 -2.48 -2.36 16.06
N ASN A 98 -2.51 -2.71 17.35
CA ASN A 98 -3.30 -1.99 18.35
C ASN A 98 -2.84 -0.54 18.50
N GLN A 99 -1.53 -0.31 18.54
CA GLN A 99 -0.98 1.04 18.61
C GLN A 99 -1.22 1.83 17.32
N CYS A 100 -1.12 1.21 16.14
CA CYS A 100 -1.47 1.81 14.86
C CYS A 100 -2.91 2.35 14.89
N THR A 101 -3.88 1.52 15.24
CA THR A 101 -5.29 1.95 15.28
C THR A 101 -5.56 3.06 16.29
N ASN A 102 -4.87 3.05 17.43
CA ASN A 102 -4.96 4.12 18.45
C ASN A 102 -4.38 5.46 17.96
N LEU A 103 -3.38 5.41 17.08
CA LEU A 103 -2.77 6.58 16.45
C LEU A 103 -3.50 7.06 15.19
N GLY A 104 -4.48 6.30 14.70
CA GLY A 104 -5.23 6.62 13.48
C GLY A 104 -4.66 5.99 12.21
N ILE A 105 -3.71 5.07 12.31
CA ILE A 105 -3.09 4.37 11.19
C ILE A 105 -3.92 3.13 10.87
N TYR A 106 -4.53 3.09 9.67
CA TYR A 106 -5.40 2.00 9.22
C TYR A 106 -4.96 1.36 7.89
N ILE A 107 -3.80 1.75 7.38
CA ILE A 107 -3.18 1.13 6.19
C ILE A 107 -1.87 0.47 6.61
N ILE A 108 -1.77 -0.83 6.38
CA ILE A 108 -0.56 -1.61 6.67
C ILE A 108 -0.13 -2.33 5.39
N LEU A 109 1.07 -2.01 4.93
CA LEU A 109 1.71 -2.65 3.80
C LEU A 109 2.62 -3.78 4.33
N LEU A 110 2.47 -4.97 3.79
CA LEU A 110 3.20 -6.16 4.27
C LEU A 110 4.02 -6.76 3.13
N HIS A 111 5.35 -6.72 3.26
CA HIS A 111 6.22 -7.52 2.40
C HIS A 111 6.28 -8.95 2.94
N VAL A 112 5.59 -9.85 2.24
CA VAL A 112 5.39 -11.25 2.66
C VAL A 112 6.29 -12.15 1.83
N ASN A 113 7.42 -12.58 2.38
CA ASN A 113 8.30 -13.53 1.73
C ASN A 113 7.78 -14.98 1.94
N ASP A 114 8.06 -15.56 3.12
CA ASP A 114 7.66 -16.93 3.45
C ASP A 114 6.65 -16.99 4.62
N SER A 115 6.14 -15.83 5.04
CA SER A 115 5.34 -15.65 6.26
C SER A 115 3.84 -15.53 6.03
N LEU A 116 3.33 -15.81 4.82
CA LEU A 116 1.91 -15.61 4.51
C LEU A 116 1.00 -16.39 5.47
N SER A 117 1.28 -17.67 5.71
CA SER A 117 0.46 -18.51 6.61
C SER A 117 0.41 -17.97 8.04
N THR A 118 1.51 -17.37 8.52
CA THR A 118 1.64 -16.90 9.90
C THR A 118 0.93 -15.58 10.14
N ILE A 119 0.81 -14.73 9.10
CA ILE A 119 0.18 -13.41 9.22
C ILE A 119 -1.34 -13.44 8.99
N LEU A 120 -1.89 -14.42 8.26
CA LEU A 120 -3.32 -14.48 7.94
C LEU A 120 -4.24 -14.48 9.17
N PRO A 121 -3.94 -15.21 10.28
CA PRO A 121 -4.74 -15.15 11.50
C PRO A 121 -4.76 -13.74 12.12
N LEU A 122 -3.64 -13.04 12.05
CA LEU A 122 -3.52 -11.67 12.54
C LEU A 122 -4.36 -10.70 11.70
N ILE A 123 -4.31 -10.78 10.37
CA ILE A 123 -5.13 -9.97 9.46
C ILE A 123 -6.62 -10.13 9.77
N LYS A 124 -7.07 -11.37 10.02
CA LYS A 124 -8.45 -11.69 10.38
C LYS A 124 -8.91 -11.00 11.67
N LYS A 125 -8.00 -10.81 12.63
CA LYS A 125 -8.28 -10.18 13.92
C LYS A 125 -8.52 -8.66 13.81
N TYR A 126 -8.02 -8.02 12.74
CA TYR A 126 -8.09 -6.57 12.53
C TYR A 126 -8.90 -6.19 11.27
N PRO A 127 -10.22 -6.44 11.23
CA PRO A 127 -11.04 -6.29 10.01
C PRO A 127 -11.18 -4.84 9.53
N ARG A 128 -10.87 -3.85 10.38
CA ARG A 128 -10.92 -2.41 10.05
C ARG A 128 -9.63 -1.85 9.48
N ILE A 129 -8.54 -2.60 9.51
CA ILE A 129 -7.28 -2.25 8.85
C ILE A 129 -7.34 -2.72 7.40
N ALA A 130 -6.94 -1.89 6.45
CA ALA A 130 -6.68 -2.29 5.09
C ALA A 130 -5.24 -2.83 4.99
N PHE A 131 -5.12 -4.12 4.69
CA PHE A 131 -3.82 -4.75 4.50
C PHE A 131 -3.50 -4.83 3.01
N VAL A 132 -2.30 -4.38 2.65
CA VAL A 132 -1.75 -4.49 1.30
C VAL A 132 -0.61 -5.49 1.34
N LEU A 133 -0.77 -6.62 0.66
CA LEU A 133 0.20 -7.72 0.68
C LEU A 133 1.06 -7.69 -0.59
N PHE A 134 2.36 -7.53 -0.44
CA PHE A 134 3.34 -7.69 -1.53
C PHE A 134 3.94 -9.08 -1.46
N LEU A 135 3.72 -9.88 -2.49
CA LEU A 135 4.19 -11.28 -2.55
C LEU A 135 4.61 -11.70 -3.96
N LYS A 136 5.46 -12.71 -4.03
CA LYS A 136 5.81 -13.37 -5.29
C LYS A 136 4.72 -14.35 -5.70
N GLY A 137 4.47 -14.49 -7.01
CA GLY A 137 3.43 -15.37 -7.52
C GLY A 137 3.53 -16.82 -7.00
N LYS A 138 4.75 -17.34 -6.87
CA LYS A 138 5.03 -18.68 -6.33
C LYS A 138 4.60 -18.89 -4.87
N THR A 139 4.45 -17.82 -4.10
CA THR A 139 4.01 -17.88 -2.69
C THR A 139 2.52 -18.24 -2.60
N LEU A 140 1.74 -18.02 -3.65
CA LEU A 140 0.29 -18.20 -3.66
C LEU A 140 -0.10 -19.67 -3.88
N SER A 141 -0.03 -20.48 -2.82
CA SER A 141 -0.53 -21.86 -2.85
C SER A 141 -2.07 -21.92 -2.82
N PRO A 142 -2.70 -23.05 -3.19
CA PRO A 142 -4.15 -23.23 -3.07
C PRO A 142 -4.68 -23.00 -1.65
N ASN A 143 -3.94 -23.42 -0.61
CA ASN A 143 -4.31 -23.20 0.78
C ASN A 143 -4.26 -21.73 1.16
N HIS A 144 -3.24 -21.00 0.70
CA HIS A 144 -3.14 -19.56 0.90
C HIS A 144 -4.31 -18.83 0.24
N LEU A 145 -4.63 -19.19 -1.00
CA LEU A 145 -5.74 -18.59 -1.73
C LEU A 145 -7.08 -18.83 -1.01
N GLN A 146 -7.32 -20.05 -0.53
CA GLN A 146 -8.53 -20.36 0.24
C GLN A 146 -8.65 -19.54 1.53
N ALA A 147 -7.55 -19.35 2.25
CA ALA A 147 -7.53 -18.53 3.45
C ALA A 147 -7.73 -17.02 3.14
N LEU A 148 -7.11 -16.51 2.07
CA LEU A 148 -7.26 -15.13 1.60
C LEU A 148 -8.69 -14.84 1.13
N LYS A 149 -9.41 -15.81 0.57
CA LYS A 149 -10.83 -15.65 0.19
C LYS A 149 -11.71 -15.27 1.36
N ALA A 150 -11.41 -15.73 2.57
CA ALA A 150 -12.16 -15.42 3.77
C ALA A 150 -11.88 -14.01 4.32
N LEU A 151 -10.85 -13.31 3.81
CA LEU A 151 -10.44 -11.97 4.24
C LEU A 151 -10.91 -10.92 3.24
N HIS A 152 -11.71 -9.96 3.68
CA HIS A 152 -12.28 -8.92 2.81
C HIS A 152 -11.53 -7.58 2.91
N ASN A 153 -10.61 -7.46 3.84
CA ASN A 153 -9.81 -6.25 4.11
C ASN A 153 -8.39 -6.32 3.53
N VAL A 154 -8.21 -7.11 2.47
CA VAL A 154 -6.90 -7.38 1.86
C VAL A 154 -6.93 -7.01 0.39
N MET A 155 -5.88 -6.30 -0.05
CA MET A 155 -5.47 -6.16 -1.45
C MET A 155 -4.13 -6.86 -1.66
N ILE A 156 -3.98 -7.59 -2.77
CA ILE A 156 -2.80 -8.39 -3.06
C ILE A 156 -2.03 -7.79 -4.23
N PHE A 157 -0.73 -7.60 -4.08
CA PHE A 157 0.17 -7.23 -5.18
C PHE A 157 1.11 -8.38 -5.50
N ILE A 158 1.11 -8.81 -6.77
CA ILE A 158 2.01 -9.85 -7.28
C ILE A 158 3.24 -9.19 -7.90
N ALA A 159 4.43 -9.66 -7.50
CA ALA A 159 5.68 -9.21 -8.09
C ALA A 159 5.78 -9.62 -9.55
N ASP A 160 6.03 -8.65 -10.44
CA ASP A 160 6.37 -8.90 -11.83
C ASP A 160 7.88 -9.20 -11.95
N ASP A 161 8.26 -10.39 -11.46
CA ASP A 161 9.64 -10.90 -11.43
C ASP A 161 9.83 -12.18 -12.27
N GLY A 162 8.90 -12.45 -13.19
CA GLY A 162 8.90 -13.64 -14.05
C GLY A 162 7.51 -14.02 -14.53
N ASP A 163 7.18 -15.32 -14.53
CA ASP A 163 5.84 -15.79 -14.92
C ASP A 163 4.85 -15.55 -13.77
N ILE A 164 3.99 -14.55 -13.96
CA ILE A 164 2.91 -14.18 -13.03
C ILE A 164 1.54 -14.70 -13.47
N SER A 165 1.44 -15.30 -14.66
CA SER A 165 0.18 -15.69 -15.30
C SER A 165 -0.68 -16.56 -14.39
N ASN A 166 -0.11 -17.62 -13.84
CA ASN A 166 -0.82 -18.56 -12.95
C ASN A 166 -1.34 -17.87 -11.67
N ALA A 167 -0.56 -16.95 -11.09
CA ALA A 167 -0.98 -16.23 -9.89
C ALA A 167 -2.13 -15.27 -10.19
N CYS A 168 -2.01 -14.49 -11.26
CA CYS A 168 -3.04 -13.54 -11.69
C CYS A 168 -4.33 -14.26 -12.11
N GLU A 169 -4.24 -15.37 -12.88
CA GLU A 169 -5.39 -16.19 -13.26
C GLU A 169 -6.17 -16.70 -12.03
N LYS A 170 -5.46 -17.22 -11.01
CA LYS A 170 -6.08 -17.66 -9.76
C LYS A 170 -6.78 -16.52 -9.04
N LEU A 171 -6.11 -15.37 -8.89
CA LEU A 171 -6.68 -14.20 -8.22
C LEU A 171 -7.91 -13.66 -8.97
N TYR A 172 -7.84 -13.62 -10.29
CA TYR A 172 -8.95 -13.22 -11.14
C TYR A 172 -10.13 -14.17 -11.00
N THR A 173 -9.91 -15.49 -11.18
CA THR A 173 -10.96 -16.52 -11.05
C THR A 173 -11.66 -16.47 -9.68
N GLU A 174 -10.91 -16.22 -8.62
CA GLU A 174 -11.43 -16.12 -7.25
C GLU A 174 -11.95 -14.72 -6.88
N ARG A 175 -12.10 -13.84 -7.87
CA ARG A 175 -12.70 -12.51 -7.72
C ARG A 175 -12.00 -11.65 -6.65
N MET A 176 -10.68 -11.79 -6.56
CA MET A 176 -9.86 -11.07 -5.58
C MET A 176 -9.62 -9.63 -6.02
N LEU A 177 -9.42 -8.73 -5.05
CA LEU A 177 -8.88 -7.40 -5.31
C LEU A 177 -7.36 -7.51 -5.35
N TYR A 178 -6.76 -7.28 -6.52
CA TYR A 178 -5.33 -7.43 -6.70
C TYR A 178 -4.73 -6.43 -7.69
N GLY A 179 -3.43 -6.29 -7.61
CA GLY A 179 -2.60 -5.51 -8.50
C GLY A 179 -1.31 -6.23 -8.82
N ILE A 180 -0.48 -5.58 -9.60
CA ILE A 180 0.86 -6.04 -9.99
C ILE A 180 1.86 -4.98 -9.57
N TYR A 181 3.03 -5.38 -9.06
CA TYR A 181 4.10 -4.44 -8.76
C TYR A 181 5.42 -4.86 -9.37
N ARG A 182 6.25 -3.88 -9.72
CA ARG A 182 7.58 -4.10 -10.26
C ARG A 182 8.61 -3.29 -9.48
N LEU A 183 9.68 -3.98 -9.05
CA LEU A 183 10.85 -3.34 -8.45
C LEU A 183 11.73 -2.74 -9.51
N TYR A 184 12.33 -1.59 -9.21
CA TYR A 184 13.37 -0.98 -10.05
C TYR A 184 14.44 -0.33 -9.17
N ASN A 185 15.70 -0.32 -9.62
CA ASN A 185 16.83 0.19 -8.83
C ASN A 185 17.93 0.82 -9.67
N ASP A 186 18.20 0.33 -10.86
CA ASP A 186 19.32 0.74 -11.73
C ASP A 186 18.84 1.10 -13.14
N GLU A 187 19.79 1.49 -14.00
CA GLU A 187 19.49 1.93 -15.36
C GLU A 187 18.84 0.84 -16.22
N GLU A 188 19.17 -0.43 -16.04
CA GLU A 188 18.60 -1.53 -16.83
C GLU A 188 17.13 -1.78 -16.43
N ASN A 189 16.85 -1.92 -15.14
CA ASN A 189 15.49 -2.18 -14.65
C ASN A 189 14.57 -0.97 -14.85
N TYR A 190 15.08 0.24 -14.67
CA TYR A 190 14.34 1.47 -14.94
C TYR A 190 13.90 1.57 -16.40
N GLN A 191 14.76 1.24 -17.36
CA GLN A 191 14.44 1.27 -18.78
C GLN A 191 13.25 0.37 -19.14
N LEU A 192 13.09 -0.76 -18.44
CA LEU A 192 11.94 -1.66 -18.63
C LEU A 192 10.65 -1.06 -18.08
N VAL A 193 10.73 -0.32 -16.96
CA VAL A 193 9.56 0.25 -16.28
C VAL A 193 8.95 1.41 -17.05
N ILE A 194 9.76 2.24 -17.71
CA ILE A 194 9.29 3.41 -18.48
C ILE A 194 8.87 3.09 -19.91
N GLN A 195 8.76 1.81 -20.29
CA GLN A 195 8.28 1.39 -21.61
C GLN A 195 6.78 1.10 -21.58
N GLU A 196 6.02 1.67 -22.52
CA GLU A 196 4.59 1.37 -22.69
C GLU A 196 4.34 -0.11 -22.92
N GLN A 197 5.25 -0.78 -23.65
CA GLN A 197 5.18 -2.21 -23.91
C GLN A 197 5.05 -3.04 -22.62
N TRP A 198 5.69 -2.63 -21.54
CA TRP A 198 5.51 -3.29 -20.25
C TRP A 198 4.05 -3.17 -19.78
N LEU A 199 3.48 -1.98 -19.81
CA LEU A 199 2.09 -1.74 -19.39
C LEU A 199 1.10 -2.51 -20.27
N ASP A 200 1.37 -2.59 -21.60
CA ASP A 200 0.54 -3.34 -22.52
C ASP A 200 0.51 -4.84 -22.20
N THR A 201 1.64 -5.41 -21.76
CA THR A 201 1.69 -6.82 -21.34
C THR A 201 0.82 -7.11 -20.11
N LEU A 202 0.55 -6.11 -19.27
CA LEU A 202 -0.23 -6.28 -18.06
C LEU A 202 -1.74 -6.27 -18.29
N LEU A 203 -2.22 -5.79 -19.45
CA LEU A 203 -3.64 -5.72 -19.79
C LEU A 203 -4.34 -7.08 -19.71
N GLN A 204 -3.65 -8.14 -20.12
CA GLN A 204 -4.19 -9.51 -20.09
C GLN A 204 -4.47 -10.04 -18.68
N TYR A 205 -3.87 -9.45 -17.65
CA TYR A 205 -4.01 -9.88 -16.25
C TYR A 205 -5.10 -9.13 -15.48
N HIS A 206 -5.73 -8.13 -16.06
CA HIS A 206 -6.81 -7.34 -15.46
C HIS A 206 -6.52 -6.83 -14.02
N PRO A 207 -5.35 -6.29 -13.70
CA PRO A 207 -5.07 -5.77 -12.36
C PRO A 207 -5.93 -4.52 -12.09
N ALA A 208 -6.29 -4.28 -10.82
CA ALA A 208 -6.94 -3.03 -10.43
C ALA A 208 -5.92 -1.88 -10.31
N LEU A 209 -4.71 -2.18 -9.84
CA LEU A 209 -3.59 -1.25 -9.72
C LEU A 209 -2.31 -1.86 -10.26
N VAL A 210 -1.45 -1.01 -10.79
CA VAL A 210 -0.05 -1.35 -11.13
C VAL A 210 0.86 -0.38 -10.40
N ILE A 211 1.80 -0.92 -9.62
CA ILE A 211 2.68 -0.12 -8.76
C ILE A 211 4.15 -0.35 -9.14
N THR A 212 4.88 0.74 -9.31
CA THR A 212 6.34 0.71 -9.32
C THR A 212 6.88 0.93 -7.91
N VAL A 213 7.93 0.22 -7.56
CA VAL A 213 8.56 0.29 -6.24
C VAL A 213 10.05 0.49 -6.41
N SER A 214 10.57 1.62 -5.94
CA SER A 214 12.01 1.86 -5.93
C SER A 214 12.69 1.06 -4.82
N ASP A 215 13.86 0.53 -5.12
CA ASP A 215 14.78 -0.01 -4.10
C ASP A 215 15.42 1.16 -3.34
N ASP A 216 15.82 0.93 -2.09
CA ASP A 216 16.49 1.92 -1.24
C ASP A 216 17.81 2.47 -1.86
N SER A 217 18.45 1.69 -2.75
CA SER A 217 19.64 2.08 -3.47
C SER A 217 19.37 2.84 -4.77
N CYS A 218 18.12 3.02 -5.16
CA CYS A 218 17.74 3.66 -6.42
C CYS A 218 18.17 5.14 -6.46
N PRO A 219 18.93 5.56 -7.49
CA PRO A 219 19.29 6.97 -7.63
C PRO A 219 18.05 7.87 -7.77
N VAL A 220 18.07 9.01 -7.09
CA VAL A 220 16.95 9.96 -7.06
C VAL A 220 16.50 10.42 -8.45
N HIS A 221 17.44 10.60 -9.40
CA HIS A 221 17.09 11.00 -10.75
C HIS A 221 16.31 9.91 -11.52
N ILE A 222 16.62 8.63 -11.26
CA ILE A 222 15.91 7.49 -11.84
C ILE A 222 14.50 7.40 -11.23
N SER A 223 14.40 7.48 -9.91
CA SER A 223 13.12 7.47 -9.20
C SER A 223 12.19 8.61 -9.68
N ASN A 224 12.72 9.81 -9.85
CA ASN A 224 11.98 10.94 -10.40
C ASN A 224 11.53 10.71 -11.86
N ALA A 225 12.38 10.12 -12.71
CA ALA A 225 12.02 9.82 -14.09
C ALA A 225 10.90 8.78 -14.19
N VAL A 226 10.95 7.72 -13.37
CA VAL A 226 9.88 6.73 -13.28
C VAL A 226 8.60 7.40 -12.82
N TYR A 227 8.65 8.22 -11.76
CA TYR A 227 7.47 8.91 -11.27
C TYR A 227 6.83 9.84 -12.31
N GLN A 228 7.64 10.59 -13.06
CA GLN A 228 7.14 11.43 -14.15
C GLN A 228 6.43 10.60 -15.23
N PHE A 229 6.99 9.45 -15.61
CA PHE A 229 6.35 8.54 -16.56
C PHE A 229 5.01 8.00 -16.00
N ILE A 230 4.98 7.55 -14.74
CA ILE A 230 3.77 7.06 -14.08
C ILE A 230 2.68 8.15 -14.04
N CYS A 231 3.02 9.38 -13.65
CA CYS A 231 2.08 10.50 -13.66
C CYS A 231 1.53 10.77 -15.07
N GLN A 232 2.41 10.84 -16.08
CA GLN A 232 1.98 11.07 -17.46
C GLN A 232 1.01 9.99 -17.94
N LYS A 233 1.27 8.72 -17.66
CA LYS A 233 0.40 7.61 -18.07
C LYS A 233 -0.90 7.56 -17.27
N ARG A 234 -0.86 7.88 -15.99
CA ARG A 234 -2.05 8.01 -15.13
C ARG A 234 -2.96 9.15 -15.60
N ASP A 235 -2.39 10.30 -15.92
CA ASP A 235 -3.16 11.47 -16.39
C ASP A 235 -3.75 11.24 -17.78
N GLY A 236 -3.05 10.47 -18.64
CA GLY A 236 -3.54 10.07 -19.96
C GLY A 236 -4.73 9.10 -19.92
N GLN A 237 -4.92 8.36 -18.82
CA GLN A 237 -6.04 7.44 -18.59
C GLN A 237 -6.23 6.37 -19.69
N HIS A 238 -5.13 5.94 -20.31
CA HIS A 238 -5.17 4.97 -21.42
C HIS A 238 -5.27 3.52 -20.95
N TYR A 239 -4.99 3.25 -19.67
CA TYR A 239 -4.96 1.90 -19.11
C TYR A 239 -6.12 1.67 -18.15
N PRO A 240 -6.80 0.50 -18.20
CA PRO A 240 -7.89 0.15 -17.28
C PRO A 240 -7.39 -0.33 -15.91
N PHE A 241 -6.35 0.32 -15.39
CA PHE A 241 -5.80 0.14 -14.05
C PHE A 241 -5.16 1.45 -13.56
N ILE A 242 -5.13 1.65 -12.25
CA ILE A 242 -4.50 2.84 -11.66
C ILE A 242 -2.99 2.59 -11.58
N LEU A 243 -2.22 3.54 -12.12
CA LEU A 243 -0.76 3.54 -12.03
C LEU A 243 -0.30 4.35 -10.81
N MET A 244 0.63 3.78 -10.04
CA MET A 244 1.23 4.45 -8.88
C MET A 244 2.73 4.15 -8.81
N ASP A 245 3.49 5.11 -8.28
CA ASP A 245 4.81 4.85 -7.70
C ASP A 245 4.67 4.84 -6.19
N LEU A 246 5.02 3.71 -5.56
CA LEU A 246 4.69 3.48 -4.14
C LEU A 246 5.26 4.57 -3.24
N GLN A 247 6.53 4.89 -3.41
CA GLN A 247 7.22 5.82 -2.51
C GLN A 247 6.71 7.25 -2.69
N HIS A 248 6.65 7.74 -3.92
CA HIS A 248 6.22 9.11 -4.21
C HIS A 248 4.73 9.34 -3.86
N ASP A 249 3.86 8.41 -4.24
CA ASP A 249 2.42 8.57 -3.97
C ASP A 249 2.09 8.44 -2.48
N LEU A 250 2.79 7.57 -1.72
CA LEU A 250 2.63 7.52 -0.26
C LEU A 250 3.12 8.80 0.40
N GLN A 251 4.24 9.38 -0.04
CA GLN A 251 4.74 10.67 0.45
C GLN A 251 3.75 11.80 0.21
N LEU A 252 3.12 11.85 -0.98
CA LEU A 252 2.08 12.84 -1.26
C LEU A 252 0.86 12.68 -0.35
N ILE A 253 0.45 11.45 -0.06
CA ILE A 253 -0.66 11.19 0.85
C ILE A 253 -0.30 11.63 2.27
N ASP A 254 0.90 11.33 2.76
CA ASP A 254 1.38 11.78 4.06
C ASP A 254 1.38 13.31 4.16
N GLN A 255 1.88 14.03 3.16
CA GLN A 255 1.85 15.49 3.11
C GLN A 255 0.43 16.06 3.21
N ILE A 256 -0.54 15.43 2.56
CA ILE A 256 -1.94 15.87 2.60
C ILE A 256 -2.57 15.62 3.97
N ILE A 257 -2.20 14.52 4.64
CA ILE A 257 -2.81 14.08 5.91
C ILE A 257 -2.11 14.69 7.12
N SER A 258 -0.77 14.67 7.13
CA SER A 258 0.08 15.02 8.29
C SER A 258 0.82 16.35 8.13
N ASP A 259 0.69 17.01 6.98
CA ASP A 259 1.44 18.22 6.61
C ASP A 259 2.97 18.01 6.54
N ASP A 260 3.46 16.74 6.49
CA ASP A 260 4.88 16.39 6.43
C ASP A 260 5.12 15.02 5.77
N LEU A 261 6.39 14.72 5.45
CA LEU A 261 6.86 13.46 4.91
C LEU A 261 7.25 12.53 6.05
N CYS A 262 6.40 11.56 6.35
CA CYS A 262 6.63 10.63 7.47
C CYS A 262 6.59 9.15 7.07
N LEU A 263 6.95 8.84 5.82
CA LEU A 263 7.02 7.45 5.36
C LEU A 263 7.97 6.64 6.21
N ILE A 264 7.49 5.54 6.79
CA ILE A 264 8.27 4.62 7.61
C ILE A 264 8.07 3.17 7.20
N CYS A 265 9.12 2.40 7.39
CA CYS A 265 9.12 0.95 7.27
C CYS A 265 9.77 0.33 8.51
N PHE A 266 9.32 -0.85 8.91
CA PHE A 266 10.04 -1.69 9.86
C PHE A 266 10.56 -2.94 9.15
N ASP A 267 11.85 -3.21 9.32
CA ASP A 267 12.48 -4.40 8.78
C ASP A 267 12.06 -5.68 9.54
N LYS A 268 12.53 -6.82 9.06
CA LYS A 268 12.26 -8.14 9.68
C LYS A 268 12.73 -8.26 11.13
N ASP A 269 13.70 -7.43 11.53
CA ASP A 269 14.25 -7.40 12.90
C ASP A 269 13.48 -6.40 13.79
N GLY A 270 12.43 -5.77 13.26
CA GLY A 270 11.60 -4.78 13.95
C GLY A 270 12.21 -3.38 14.03
N THR A 271 13.30 -3.11 13.31
CA THR A 271 14.01 -1.83 13.33
C THR A 271 13.39 -0.86 12.32
N LEU A 272 13.27 0.40 12.73
CA LEU A 272 12.73 1.48 11.92
C LEU A 272 13.66 1.84 10.75
N HIS A 273 13.05 2.04 9.59
CA HIS A 273 13.62 2.73 8.45
C HIS A 273 12.77 3.97 8.13
N THR A 274 13.44 5.07 7.83
CA THR A 274 12.84 6.32 7.36
C THR A 274 13.41 6.66 5.98
N LEU A 275 13.06 7.81 5.43
CA LEU A 275 13.69 8.34 4.21
C LEU A 275 15.21 8.51 4.32
N ASN A 276 15.74 8.60 5.55
CA ASN A 276 17.17 8.70 5.84
C ASN A 276 17.86 7.33 5.96
N GLY A 277 17.14 6.25 5.67
CA GLY A 277 17.63 4.87 5.76
C GLY A 277 17.32 4.19 7.10
N ARG A 278 18.02 3.07 7.35
CA ARG A 278 17.86 2.26 8.57
C ARG A 278 18.35 3.00 9.80
N SER A 279 17.54 3.04 10.84
CA SER A 279 17.93 3.70 12.09
C SER A 279 18.97 2.88 12.86
N GLU A 280 19.99 3.56 13.38
CA GLU A 280 20.99 2.99 14.30
C GLU A 280 20.58 3.12 15.79
N ASN A 281 19.51 3.87 16.07
CA ASN A 281 19.02 4.06 17.43
C ASN A 281 18.30 2.78 17.92
N PRO A 282 18.81 2.10 18.98
CA PRO A 282 18.18 0.89 19.53
C PRO A 282 16.77 1.12 20.08
N MET A 283 16.37 2.36 20.37
CA MET A 283 15.00 2.72 20.73
C MET A 283 14.02 2.61 19.57
N HIS A 284 14.49 2.60 18.34
CA HIS A 284 13.67 2.53 17.13
C HIS A 284 13.37 1.09 16.71
N ASN A 285 13.00 0.24 17.67
CA ASN A 285 12.66 -1.16 17.42
C ASN A 285 11.31 -1.49 18.09
N PHE A 286 10.28 -1.83 17.26
CA PHE A 286 8.93 -2.06 17.78
C PHE A 286 8.76 -3.38 18.54
N PHE A 287 9.71 -4.31 18.46
CA PHE A 287 9.71 -5.50 19.32
C PHE A 287 9.97 -5.14 20.77
N LYS A 288 10.68 -4.03 21.02
CA LYS A 288 11.15 -3.61 22.34
C LYS A 288 10.42 -2.37 22.89
N HIS A 289 10.06 -1.44 22.00
CA HIS A 289 9.51 -0.13 22.37
C HIS A 289 8.12 0.09 21.79
N SER A 290 7.38 1.05 22.33
CA SER A 290 6.07 1.39 21.79
C SER A 290 6.21 2.17 20.50
N LEU A 291 5.26 1.97 19.55
CA LEU A 291 5.23 2.73 18.31
C LEU A 291 5.22 4.24 18.57
N LYS A 292 4.45 4.68 19.58
CA LYS A 292 4.35 6.09 19.94
C LYS A 292 5.69 6.68 20.38
N ASP A 293 6.47 5.95 21.18
CA ASP A 293 7.78 6.43 21.64
C ASP A 293 8.78 6.49 20.48
N ILE A 294 8.74 5.48 19.61
CA ILE A 294 9.55 5.44 18.37
C ILE A 294 9.24 6.68 17.50
N LEU A 295 7.95 6.94 17.22
CA LEU A 295 7.57 8.07 16.38
C LEU A 295 7.91 9.42 17.01
N LYS A 296 7.76 9.57 18.33
CA LYS A 296 8.15 10.78 19.05
C LYS A 296 9.63 11.11 18.93
N ASP A 297 10.48 10.10 18.91
CA ASP A 297 11.92 10.29 18.78
C ASP A 297 12.34 10.48 17.32
N ALA A 298 11.80 9.65 16.42
CA ALA A 298 12.21 9.62 15.01
C ALA A 298 11.60 10.73 14.15
N LEU A 299 10.36 11.16 14.44
CA LEU A 299 9.56 12.09 13.61
C LEU A 299 9.16 13.35 14.39
N LYS A 300 10.06 13.84 15.22
CA LYS A 300 9.88 15.08 15.99
C LYS A 300 9.77 16.29 15.07
N LYS A 301 8.79 17.16 15.34
CA LYS A 301 8.62 18.46 14.65
C LYS A 301 9.67 19.47 15.05
#